data_b8d439a7353b6c291732deed6c22c76a
#
_entry.id   b8d439a7353b6c291732deed6c22c76a
#
_cell.length_a   1.000
_cell.length_b   1.000
_cell.length_c   1.000
_cell.angle_alpha   90.00
_cell.angle_beta   90.00
_cell.angle_gamma   90.00
#
_symmetry.space_group_name_H-M   'P 1'
#
loop_
_entity.id
_entity.type
_entity.pdbx_description
1 polymer ?
#
loop_
_entity_poly.entity_id
_entity_poly.type
_entity_poly.pdbx_seq_one_letter_code
_entity_poly.pdbx_strand_id
1 'polypeptide(L)'
;SFLEVKLKECELAVEQGADEVDIVLALNAFLAGDYEAAADEIRQVRSCIDAVAARQGREVHLKVILETGLLRTPEAIANASFLAMEAGADFIKTSTGKVDVNATPAAAYVMCECIAKYYAATGKKIGFKPAGGISTAADALCYYSIVSTVLGKEWLNKDLFRFGVSRVANSLLAAVEQVTVSYF
;
A
#
# COMPACT_ATOMS: atom_id res chain seq x y z
N SER A 1 -12.33 8.10 -9.99
CA SER A 1 -12.94 9.43 -9.76
C SER A 1 -12.10 10.51 -10.44
N PHE A 2 -12.66 11.70 -10.61
CA PHE A 2 -11.90 12.87 -11.06
C PHE A 2 -10.92 13.31 -9.97
N LEU A 3 -9.79 13.89 -10.38
CA LEU A 3 -8.75 14.33 -9.45
C LEU A 3 -9.29 15.34 -8.42
N GLU A 4 -10.07 16.31 -8.86
CA GLU A 4 -10.70 17.30 -7.97
C GLU A 4 -11.52 16.66 -6.84
N VAL A 5 -12.25 15.58 -7.16
CA VAL A 5 -13.01 14.82 -6.16
C VAL A 5 -12.08 14.11 -5.18
N LYS A 6 -11.03 13.45 -5.68
CA LYS A 6 -10.01 12.83 -4.83
C LYS A 6 -9.36 13.82 -3.87
N LEU A 7 -8.97 14.99 -4.38
CA LEU A 7 -8.36 16.04 -3.56
C LEU A 7 -9.32 16.50 -2.45
N LYS A 8 -10.60 16.71 -2.81
CA LYS A 8 -11.59 17.12 -1.81
C LYS A 8 -11.90 16.05 -0.77
N GLU A 9 -11.95 14.78 -1.18
CA GLU A 9 -12.09 13.65 -0.24
C GLU A 9 -10.89 13.53 0.69
N CYS A 10 -9.67 13.67 0.17
CA CYS A 10 -8.45 13.66 0.99
C CYS A 10 -8.42 14.83 1.99
N GLU A 11 -8.72 16.04 1.54
CA GLU A 11 -8.83 17.22 2.39
C GLU A 11 -9.78 16.98 3.56
N LEU A 12 -11.02 16.57 3.26
CA LEU A 12 -12.05 16.33 4.27
C LEU A 12 -11.66 15.19 5.23
N ALA A 13 -11.09 14.10 4.71
CA ALA A 13 -10.65 12.97 5.54
C ALA A 13 -9.58 13.43 6.56
N VAL A 14 -8.59 14.20 6.11
CA VAL A 14 -7.53 14.71 6.99
C VAL A 14 -8.08 15.74 7.97
N GLU A 15 -8.98 16.63 7.55
CA GLU A 15 -9.64 17.61 8.43
C GLU A 15 -10.42 16.92 9.55
N GLN A 16 -11.02 15.76 9.26
CA GLN A 16 -11.77 14.95 10.23
C GLN A 16 -10.91 14.02 11.07
N GLY A 17 -9.59 14.08 10.92
CA GLY A 17 -8.65 13.38 11.78
C GLY A 17 -8.11 12.05 11.24
N ALA A 18 -8.21 11.77 9.95
CA ALA A 18 -7.55 10.59 9.36
C ALA A 18 -6.03 10.69 9.52
N ASP A 19 -5.40 9.67 10.07
CA ASP A 19 -3.94 9.57 10.20
C ASP A 19 -3.29 9.00 8.93
N GLU A 20 -4.08 8.32 8.12
CA GLU A 20 -3.62 7.65 6.89
C GLU A 20 -4.71 7.74 5.80
N VAL A 21 -4.30 7.99 4.57
CA VAL A 21 -5.19 8.06 3.40
C VAL A 21 -4.72 7.04 2.36
N ASP A 22 -5.62 6.17 1.91
CA ASP A 22 -5.36 5.19 0.85
C ASP A 22 -5.97 5.69 -0.46
N ILE A 23 -5.17 5.85 -1.53
CA ILE A 23 -5.65 6.17 -2.88
C ILE A 23 -5.31 5.04 -3.86
N VAL A 24 -6.03 4.96 -4.95
CA VAL A 24 -5.69 4.05 -6.07
C VAL A 24 -4.91 4.83 -7.12
N LEU A 25 -3.82 4.22 -7.61
CA LEU A 25 -3.06 4.71 -8.76
C LEU A 25 -4.01 5.06 -9.92
N ALA A 26 -3.73 6.11 -10.66
CA ALA A 26 -4.45 6.47 -11.88
C ALA A 26 -4.18 5.43 -12.98
N LEU A 27 -4.82 4.25 -12.85
CA LEU A 27 -4.55 3.07 -13.69
C LEU A 27 -4.79 3.31 -15.17
N ASN A 28 -5.78 4.13 -15.53
CA ASN A 28 -6.03 4.51 -16.92
C ASN A 28 -4.85 5.25 -17.54
N ALA A 29 -4.25 6.21 -16.84
CA ALA A 29 -3.07 6.93 -17.29
C ALA A 29 -1.85 5.98 -17.32
N PHE A 30 -1.61 5.26 -16.23
CA PHE A 30 -0.48 4.34 -16.11
C PHE A 30 -0.48 3.26 -17.22
N LEU A 31 -1.62 2.60 -17.47
CA LEU A 31 -1.75 1.55 -18.48
C LEU A 31 -1.70 2.10 -19.91
N ALA A 32 -2.03 3.37 -20.12
CA ALA A 32 -1.84 4.06 -21.39
C ALA A 32 -0.38 4.52 -21.63
N GLY A 33 0.52 4.32 -20.65
CA GLY A 33 1.91 4.77 -20.72
C GLY A 33 2.12 6.23 -20.32
N ASP A 34 1.09 6.93 -19.88
CA ASP A 34 1.18 8.30 -19.36
C ASP A 34 1.57 8.27 -17.88
N TYR A 35 2.84 7.90 -17.65
CA TYR A 35 3.41 7.78 -16.30
C TYR A 35 3.49 9.12 -15.59
N GLU A 36 3.69 10.21 -16.34
CA GLU A 36 3.77 11.55 -15.74
C GLU A 36 2.41 11.98 -15.17
N ALA A 37 1.33 11.78 -15.91
CA ALA A 37 -0.01 12.07 -15.40
C ALA A 37 -0.36 11.22 -14.18
N ALA A 38 0.05 9.93 -14.18
CA ALA A 38 -0.17 9.05 -13.02
C ALA A 38 0.63 9.50 -11.79
N ALA A 39 1.87 9.93 -11.97
CA ALA A 39 2.71 10.45 -10.89
C ALA A 39 2.23 11.80 -10.38
N ASP A 40 1.80 12.68 -11.29
CA ASP A 40 1.32 14.02 -10.93
C ASP A 40 0.06 13.98 -10.07
N GLU A 41 -0.85 13.06 -10.32
CA GLU A 41 -2.02 12.84 -9.46
C GLU A 41 -1.61 12.50 -8.02
N ILE A 42 -0.61 11.61 -7.84
CA ILE A 42 -0.11 11.25 -6.50
C ILE A 42 0.55 12.46 -5.83
N ARG A 43 1.36 13.23 -6.56
CA ARG A 43 2.02 14.45 -6.03
C ARG A 43 1.00 15.49 -5.57
N GLN A 44 -0.06 15.70 -6.34
CA GLN A 44 -1.12 16.63 -5.97
C GLN A 44 -1.88 16.17 -4.72
N VAL A 45 -2.20 14.88 -4.61
CA VAL A 45 -2.79 14.31 -3.39
C VAL A 45 -1.85 14.45 -2.20
N ARG A 46 -0.55 14.15 -2.36
CA ARG A 46 0.45 14.34 -1.30
C ARG A 46 0.48 15.79 -0.82
N SER A 47 0.56 16.73 -1.75
CA SER A 47 0.58 18.16 -1.42
C SER A 47 -0.69 18.63 -0.69
N CYS A 48 -1.84 18.12 -1.11
CA CYS A 48 -3.12 18.40 -0.46
C CYS A 48 -3.14 17.89 0.99
N ILE A 49 -2.75 16.64 1.21
CA ILE A 49 -2.67 16.01 2.54
C ILE A 49 -1.71 16.80 3.44
N ASP A 50 -0.51 17.12 2.95
CA ASP A 50 0.51 17.84 3.71
C ASP A 50 0.05 19.24 4.13
N ALA A 51 -0.62 19.95 3.22
CA ALA A 51 -1.15 21.28 3.52
C ALA A 51 -2.21 21.29 4.64
N VAL A 52 -3.07 20.26 4.67
CA VAL A 52 -4.09 20.13 5.73
C VAL A 52 -3.45 19.66 7.03
N ALA A 53 -2.60 18.64 6.97
CA ALA A 53 -1.91 18.07 8.13
C ALA A 53 -1.05 19.12 8.86
N ALA A 54 -0.32 19.95 8.10
CA ALA A 54 0.49 21.05 8.64
C ALA A 54 -0.35 22.06 9.43
N ARG A 55 -1.58 22.39 8.97
CA ARG A 55 -2.50 23.27 9.71
C ARG A 55 -2.92 22.69 11.06
N GLN A 56 -2.89 21.35 11.18
CA GLN A 56 -3.25 20.62 12.40
C GLN A 56 -2.04 20.23 13.25
N GLY A 57 -0.81 20.56 12.82
CA GLY A 57 0.44 20.25 13.53
C GLY A 57 0.77 18.78 13.61
N ARG A 58 0.34 17.96 12.62
CA ARG A 58 0.54 16.51 12.57
C ARG A 58 1.04 16.02 11.21
N GLU A 59 1.46 14.78 11.15
CA GLU A 59 1.80 14.07 9.92
C GLU A 59 0.67 13.11 9.54
N VAL A 60 0.45 12.93 8.24
CA VAL A 60 -0.53 11.99 7.67
C VAL A 60 0.12 11.17 6.57
N HIS A 61 0.00 9.86 6.65
CA HIS A 61 0.60 8.96 5.68
C HIS A 61 -0.28 8.76 4.44
N LEU A 62 0.37 8.78 3.28
CA LEU A 62 -0.25 8.45 2.00
C LEU A 62 0.10 7.00 1.60
N LYS A 63 -0.93 6.18 1.37
CA LYS A 63 -0.77 4.84 0.80
C LYS A 63 -1.31 4.81 -0.62
N VAL A 64 -0.52 4.29 -1.55
CA VAL A 64 -0.92 4.15 -2.96
C VAL A 64 -1.18 2.67 -3.27
N ILE A 65 -2.42 2.37 -3.68
CA ILE A 65 -2.83 1.06 -4.13
C ILE A 65 -2.46 0.92 -5.60
N LEU A 66 -1.59 -0.02 -5.91
CA LEU A 66 -1.10 -0.25 -7.27
C LEU A 66 -2.09 -1.05 -8.13
N GLU A 67 -2.99 -1.81 -7.50
CA GLU A 67 -3.93 -2.76 -8.14
C GLU A 67 -3.19 -3.78 -9.00
N THR A 68 -2.27 -4.50 -8.38
CA THR A 68 -1.30 -5.40 -9.04
C THR A 68 -1.92 -6.44 -9.96
N GLY A 69 -3.17 -6.86 -9.68
CA GLY A 69 -3.91 -7.78 -10.55
C GLY A 69 -4.21 -7.25 -11.95
N LEU A 70 -4.27 -5.93 -12.11
CA LEU A 70 -4.46 -5.27 -13.41
C LEU A 70 -3.14 -4.97 -14.12
N LEU A 71 -2.03 -4.89 -13.40
CA LEU A 71 -0.70 -4.62 -13.96
C LEU A 71 -0.10 -5.85 -14.68
N ARG A 72 -0.48 -7.05 -14.26
CA ARG A 72 -0.24 -8.36 -14.90
C ARG A 72 1.22 -8.80 -15.04
N THR A 73 2.21 -7.92 -15.09
CA THR A 73 3.62 -8.28 -15.28
C THR A 73 4.48 -7.76 -14.12
N PRO A 74 5.55 -8.48 -13.75
CA PRO A 74 6.50 -8.00 -12.74
C PRO A 74 7.10 -6.64 -13.07
N GLU A 75 7.35 -6.37 -14.36
CA GLU A 75 7.88 -5.10 -14.83
C GLU A 75 6.90 -3.94 -14.59
N ALA A 76 5.62 -4.12 -14.95
CA ALA A 76 4.60 -3.10 -14.70
C ALA A 76 4.40 -2.85 -13.20
N ILE A 77 4.46 -3.90 -12.37
CA ILE A 77 4.39 -3.78 -10.90
C ILE A 77 5.60 -2.99 -10.38
N ALA A 78 6.80 -3.28 -10.88
CA ALA A 78 8.01 -2.56 -10.48
C ALA A 78 7.94 -1.08 -10.89
N ASN A 79 7.55 -0.78 -12.12
CA ASN A 79 7.39 0.60 -12.62
C ASN A 79 6.36 1.38 -11.78
N ALA A 80 5.21 0.78 -11.48
CA ALA A 80 4.19 1.39 -10.62
C ALA A 80 4.69 1.60 -9.18
N SER A 81 5.49 0.66 -8.65
CA SER A 81 6.08 0.77 -7.31
C SER A 81 7.03 1.97 -7.23
N PHE A 82 7.98 2.07 -8.15
CA PHE A 82 8.92 3.21 -8.17
C PHE A 82 8.20 4.53 -8.41
N LEU A 83 7.26 4.57 -9.38
CA LEU A 83 6.47 5.76 -9.65
C LEU A 83 5.74 6.26 -8.40
N ALA A 84 5.07 5.37 -7.67
CA ALA A 84 4.34 5.74 -6.46
C ALA A 84 5.26 6.24 -5.34
N MET A 85 6.39 5.58 -5.12
CA MET A 85 7.38 5.97 -4.11
C MET A 85 8.03 7.34 -4.41
N GLU A 86 8.42 7.56 -5.68
CA GLU A 86 8.98 8.83 -6.14
C GLU A 86 7.97 9.98 -6.08
N ALA A 87 6.70 9.69 -6.34
CA ALA A 87 5.62 10.68 -6.27
C ALA A 87 5.17 11.02 -4.83
N GLY A 88 5.73 10.37 -3.80
CA GLY A 88 5.54 10.74 -2.40
C GLY A 88 4.67 9.78 -1.58
N ALA A 89 4.47 8.55 -2.01
CA ALA A 89 3.83 7.52 -1.20
C ALA A 89 4.70 7.16 0.03
N ASP A 90 4.06 7.01 1.18
CA ASP A 90 4.68 6.46 2.39
C ASP A 90 4.50 4.94 2.47
N PHE A 91 3.45 4.43 1.81
CA PHE A 91 3.19 3.01 1.64
C PHE A 91 2.81 2.70 0.20
N ILE A 92 3.21 1.52 -0.28
CA ILE A 92 2.62 0.91 -1.46
C ILE A 92 1.79 -0.32 -1.05
N LYS A 93 0.59 -0.44 -1.64
CA LYS A 93 -0.38 -1.48 -1.33
C LYS A 93 -0.72 -2.26 -2.59
N THR A 94 -0.89 -3.58 -2.47
CA THR A 94 -1.13 -4.42 -3.64
C THR A 94 -2.45 -4.13 -4.33
N SER A 95 -3.55 -4.11 -3.58
CA SER A 95 -4.89 -4.24 -4.19
C SER A 95 -5.99 -3.57 -3.38
N THR A 96 -7.09 -3.23 -4.05
CA THR A 96 -8.33 -2.74 -3.44
C THR A 96 -9.15 -3.88 -2.80
N GLY A 97 -9.02 -5.10 -3.29
CA GLY A 97 -9.91 -6.21 -2.96
C GLY A 97 -11.19 -6.25 -3.82
N LYS A 98 -11.25 -5.47 -4.91
CA LYS A 98 -12.45 -5.32 -5.78
C LYS A 98 -12.27 -5.89 -7.18
N VAL A 99 -11.08 -6.40 -7.49
CA VAL A 99 -10.77 -7.07 -8.76
C VAL A 99 -10.57 -8.56 -8.54
N ASP A 100 -10.60 -9.36 -9.63
CA ASP A 100 -10.53 -10.81 -9.55
C ASP A 100 -9.20 -11.31 -8.96
N VAL A 101 -8.08 -10.68 -9.34
CA VAL A 101 -6.75 -11.01 -8.83
C VAL A 101 -6.30 -9.91 -7.87
N ASN A 102 -6.06 -10.28 -6.63
CA ASN A 102 -5.61 -9.35 -5.58
C ASN A 102 -4.14 -9.58 -5.22
N ALA A 103 -3.79 -9.57 -3.92
CA ALA A 103 -2.43 -9.84 -3.50
C ALA A 103 -1.96 -11.23 -3.94
N THR A 104 -0.77 -11.29 -4.52
CA THR A 104 -0.07 -12.54 -4.81
C THR A 104 1.34 -12.51 -4.21
N PRO A 105 1.90 -13.67 -3.82
CA PRO A 105 3.29 -13.71 -3.32
C PRO A 105 4.29 -13.17 -4.34
N ALA A 106 4.08 -13.40 -5.63
CA ALA A 106 4.94 -12.88 -6.70
C ALA A 106 4.91 -11.35 -6.77
N ALA A 107 3.72 -10.73 -6.75
CA ALA A 107 3.57 -9.28 -6.72
C ALA A 107 4.20 -8.68 -5.45
N ALA A 108 3.96 -9.29 -4.29
CA ALA A 108 4.54 -8.87 -3.02
C ALA A 108 6.07 -8.90 -3.03
N TYR A 109 6.65 -9.96 -3.59
CA TYR A 109 8.09 -10.07 -3.74
C TYR A 109 8.66 -8.93 -4.60
N VAL A 110 8.07 -8.68 -5.78
CA VAL A 110 8.51 -7.58 -6.66
C VAL A 110 8.41 -6.23 -5.95
N MET A 111 7.31 -5.95 -5.26
CA MET A 111 7.12 -4.69 -4.53
C MET A 111 8.14 -4.54 -3.41
N CYS A 112 8.42 -5.58 -2.64
CA CYS A 112 9.44 -5.56 -1.59
C CYS A 112 10.85 -5.34 -2.15
N GLU A 113 11.20 -5.98 -3.26
CA GLU A 113 12.46 -5.73 -3.97
C GLU A 113 12.60 -4.26 -4.43
N CYS A 114 11.50 -3.66 -4.91
CA CYS A 114 11.50 -2.24 -5.28
C CYS A 114 11.70 -1.34 -4.05
N ILE A 115 11.04 -1.65 -2.93
CA ILE A 115 11.22 -0.91 -1.66
C ILE A 115 12.68 -1.02 -1.19
N ALA A 116 13.27 -2.21 -1.22
CA ALA A 116 14.67 -2.41 -0.81
C ALA A 116 15.63 -1.58 -1.68
N LYS A 117 15.44 -1.58 -3.00
CA LYS A 117 16.25 -0.77 -3.93
C LYS A 117 16.06 0.72 -3.73
N TYR A 118 14.82 1.16 -3.53
CA TYR A 118 14.50 2.56 -3.25
C TYR A 118 15.14 3.03 -1.95
N TYR A 119 15.04 2.22 -0.90
CA TYR A 119 15.69 2.52 0.38
C TYR A 119 17.21 2.60 0.26
N ALA A 120 17.83 1.66 -0.46
CA ALA A 120 19.28 1.68 -0.70
C ALA A 120 19.74 2.94 -1.45
N ALA A 121 18.91 3.45 -2.37
CA ALA A 121 19.25 4.63 -3.17
C ALA A 121 18.97 5.95 -2.45
N THR A 122 17.91 6.03 -1.62
CA THR A 122 17.40 7.28 -1.08
C THR A 122 17.50 7.40 0.45
N GLY A 123 17.66 6.29 1.16
CA GLY A 123 17.56 6.22 2.61
C GLY A 123 16.13 6.34 3.15
N LYS A 124 15.12 6.53 2.29
CA LYS A 124 13.72 6.66 2.70
C LYS A 124 13.07 5.28 2.84
N LYS A 125 12.55 4.96 4.03
CA LYS A 125 11.78 3.75 4.28
C LYS A 125 10.34 3.92 3.78
N ILE A 126 9.89 2.98 2.97
CA ILE A 126 8.52 2.91 2.46
C ILE A 126 7.85 1.68 3.05
N GLY A 127 6.62 1.83 3.51
CA GLY A 127 5.84 0.73 4.05
C GLY A 127 5.22 -0.16 2.96
N PHE A 128 4.96 -1.41 3.32
CA PHE A 128 4.31 -2.39 2.46
C PHE A 128 2.99 -2.89 3.05
N LYS A 129 1.94 -2.97 2.21
CA LYS A 129 0.61 -3.47 2.62
C LYS A 129 0.05 -4.45 1.59
N PRO A 130 0.25 -5.78 1.76
CA PRO A 130 -0.49 -6.76 0.98
C PRO A 130 -1.97 -6.73 1.37
N ALA A 131 -2.87 -6.77 0.40
CA ALA A 131 -4.30 -6.65 0.62
C ALA A 131 -5.12 -7.45 -0.40
N GLY A 132 -6.23 -8.04 0.07
CA GLY A 132 -7.15 -8.84 -0.71
C GLY A 132 -6.69 -10.30 -0.88
N GLY A 133 -7.60 -11.24 -0.64
CA GLY A 133 -7.35 -12.67 -0.78
C GLY A 133 -6.57 -13.33 0.36
N ILE A 134 -6.14 -12.57 1.35
CA ILE A 134 -5.42 -13.09 2.53
C ILE A 134 -6.46 -13.49 3.57
N SER A 135 -6.63 -14.78 3.82
CA SER A 135 -7.71 -15.28 4.68
C SER A 135 -7.28 -16.26 5.76
N THR A 136 -6.12 -16.88 5.60
CA THR A 136 -5.59 -17.87 6.53
C THR A 136 -4.30 -17.39 7.22
N ALA A 137 -3.95 -18.03 8.33
CA ALA A 137 -2.66 -17.79 8.99
C ALA A 137 -1.48 -18.15 8.08
N ALA A 138 -1.64 -19.19 7.24
CA ALA A 138 -0.61 -19.58 6.27
C ALA A 138 -0.38 -18.51 5.19
N ASP A 139 -1.47 -17.89 4.68
CA ASP A 139 -1.34 -16.76 3.74
C ASP A 139 -0.58 -15.60 4.40
N ALA A 140 -0.96 -15.22 5.63
CA ALA A 140 -0.30 -14.15 6.35
C ALA A 140 1.18 -14.45 6.59
N LEU A 141 1.53 -15.69 6.97
CA LEU A 141 2.91 -16.13 7.17
C LEU A 141 3.73 -16.05 5.88
N CYS A 142 3.12 -16.34 4.72
CA CYS A 142 3.78 -16.20 3.42
C CYS A 142 4.24 -14.75 3.19
N TYR A 143 3.37 -13.76 3.34
CA TYR A 143 3.72 -12.35 3.16
C TYR A 143 4.68 -11.85 4.24
N TYR A 144 4.50 -12.27 5.48
CA TYR A 144 5.43 -11.98 6.56
C TYR A 144 6.85 -12.47 6.23
N SER A 145 6.96 -13.68 5.70
CA SER A 145 8.24 -14.28 5.31
C SER A 145 8.90 -13.52 4.15
N ILE A 146 8.12 -13.07 3.16
CA ILE A 146 8.63 -12.24 2.06
C ILE A 146 9.22 -10.93 2.62
N VAL A 147 8.47 -10.22 3.46
CA VAL A 147 8.94 -8.96 4.07
C VAL A 147 10.19 -9.20 4.91
N SER A 148 10.19 -10.23 5.76
CA SER A 148 11.34 -10.58 6.60
C SER A 148 12.59 -10.90 5.80
N THR A 149 12.43 -11.59 4.67
CA THR A 149 13.56 -12.05 3.84
C THR A 149 14.11 -10.93 2.96
N VAL A 150 13.24 -10.13 2.35
CA VAL A 150 13.63 -9.11 1.37
C VAL A 150 13.98 -7.78 2.03
N LEU A 151 13.17 -7.35 2.99
CA LEU A 151 13.30 -6.03 3.62
C LEU A 151 14.00 -6.09 5.00
N GLY A 152 14.03 -7.26 5.63
CA GLY A 152 14.61 -7.43 6.96
C GLY A 152 13.58 -7.26 8.08
N LYS A 153 14.02 -7.66 9.29
CA LYS A 153 13.16 -7.64 10.48
C LYS A 153 12.76 -6.24 10.93
N GLU A 154 13.52 -5.23 10.56
CA GLU A 154 13.24 -3.83 10.85
C GLU A 154 12.00 -3.28 10.14
N TRP A 155 11.50 -3.97 9.11
CA TRP A 155 10.19 -3.67 8.49
C TRP A 155 9.01 -4.32 9.21
N LEU A 156 9.25 -5.33 10.05
CA LEU A 156 8.20 -6.08 10.74
C LEU A 156 7.64 -5.32 11.95
N ASN A 157 7.09 -4.15 11.69
CA ASN A 157 6.43 -3.31 12.69
C ASN A 157 5.22 -2.59 12.06
N LYS A 158 4.36 -2.03 12.91
CA LYS A 158 3.11 -1.40 12.45
C LYS A 158 3.31 -0.16 11.56
N ASP A 159 4.48 0.46 11.58
CA ASP A 159 4.75 1.69 10.84
C ASP A 159 5.27 1.42 9.42
N LEU A 160 5.68 0.16 9.13
CA LEU A 160 6.25 -0.24 7.84
C LEU A 160 5.59 -1.47 7.21
N PHE A 161 4.80 -2.23 7.98
CA PHE A 161 4.13 -3.43 7.48
C PHE A 161 2.71 -3.57 8.01
N ARG A 162 1.76 -3.68 7.12
CA ARG A 162 0.33 -3.86 7.43
C ARG A 162 -0.28 -4.95 6.56
N PHE A 163 -1.29 -5.63 7.09
CA PHE A 163 -2.19 -6.47 6.30
C PHE A 163 -3.48 -5.73 6.00
N GLY A 164 -3.93 -5.78 4.73
CA GLY A 164 -5.26 -5.32 4.33
C GLY A 164 -6.23 -6.51 4.28
N VAL A 165 -6.85 -6.84 5.41
CA VAL A 165 -7.60 -8.06 5.62
C VAL A 165 -8.89 -7.81 6.41
N SER A 166 -9.86 -8.74 6.30
CA SER A 166 -11.10 -8.68 7.08
C SER A 166 -11.25 -9.86 8.07
N ARG A 167 -10.79 -11.05 7.72
CA ARG A 167 -11.05 -12.28 8.49
C ARG A 167 -9.80 -12.96 9.06
N VAL A 168 -8.63 -12.59 8.61
CA VAL A 168 -7.38 -13.27 8.98
C VAL A 168 -7.06 -13.12 10.48
N ALA A 169 -7.55 -12.08 11.14
CA ALA A 169 -7.32 -11.88 12.57
C ALA A 169 -7.82 -13.06 13.40
N ASN A 170 -9.02 -13.59 13.11
CA ASN A 170 -9.54 -14.81 13.76
C ASN A 170 -8.66 -16.01 13.48
N SER A 171 -8.20 -16.19 12.24
CA SER A 171 -7.33 -17.31 11.85
C SER A 171 -5.98 -17.27 12.56
N LEU A 172 -5.38 -16.07 12.69
CA LEU A 172 -4.12 -15.86 13.41
C LEU A 172 -4.28 -16.13 14.91
N LEU A 173 -5.34 -15.60 15.51
CA LEU A 173 -5.60 -15.82 16.94
C LEU A 173 -5.89 -17.30 17.24
N ALA A 174 -6.69 -17.95 16.40
CA ALA A 174 -6.95 -19.39 16.51
C ALA A 174 -5.66 -20.22 16.40
N ALA A 175 -4.74 -19.84 15.52
CA ALA A 175 -3.47 -20.53 15.36
C ALA A 175 -2.54 -20.33 16.58
N VAL A 176 -2.57 -19.15 17.22
CA VAL A 176 -1.76 -18.85 18.41
C VAL A 176 -2.33 -19.56 19.66
N GLU A 177 -3.63 -19.47 19.86
CA GLU A 177 -4.29 -20.01 21.05
C GLU A 177 -4.69 -21.48 20.94
N GLN A 178 -4.57 -22.07 19.73
CA GLN A 178 -4.94 -23.46 19.42
C GLN A 178 -6.43 -23.78 19.70
N VAL A 179 -7.30 -22.78 19.55
CA VAL A 179 -8.73 -22.88 19.76
C VAL A 179 -9.50 -22.27 18.58
N THR A 180 -10.78 -22.62 18.45
CA THR A 180 -11.63 -21.95 17.44
C THR A 180 -12.00 -20.55 17.93
N VAL A 181 -11.73 -19.54 17.10
CA VAL A 181 -11.99 -18.13 17.40
C VAL A 181 -12.96 -17.55 16.36
N SER A 182 -13.92 -16.77 16.81
CA SER A 182 -14.91 -16.08 15.98
C SER A 182 -15.31 -14.74 16.61
N TYR A 183 -14.42 -13.76 16.53
CA TYR A 183 -14.67 -12.40 17.07
C TYR A 183 -15.04 -11.38 15.99
N PHE A 184 -14.69 -11.64 14.71
CA PHE A 184 -14.89 -10.72 13.59
C PHE A 184 -15.61 -11.40 12.41
#